data_dde75b9f2cad60a6b158866e334e1c1f
#
_entry.id   dde75b9f2cad60a6b158866e334e1c1f
#
_cell.length_a   1.000
_cell.length_b   1.000
_cell.length_c   1.000
_cell.angle_alpha   90.00
_cell.angle_beta   90.00
_cell.angle_gamma   90.00
#
_symmetry.space_group_name_H-M   'P 1'
#
loop_
_entity.id
_entity.type
_entity.pdbx_description
1 polymer ?
#
loop_
_entity_poly.entity_id
_entity_poly.type
_entity_poly.pdbx_seq_one_letter_code
_entity_poly.pdbx_strand_id
1 'polypeptide(L)'
;MALEKIKKELWFREELFPDVNQMIKVSKVLFRKKTKDSKGKLLQDLAILETSRFGKMLTLDGIVQLTEADEKYYHEALVHCPMFSHPNPKKVLIIGGGDGGSLRECLKHPIKLIDLVDIDEDVIKLTKKYMPEIAGSSWNDPRLKIHIEDGANFIKKTKKFFDIIIIDSPDPIGPAKSLFETSFYLDCKKKLSSSGIIIRQTGSSVLQPEEMPSGFRQMEEIFSEAKVFITSVATYIGGYFTFVAGCPKKDGLKGDLSKINKRFKQLKMETEWYTPAMHKASMVIPRELEETLKKTEFGKELIVDLYDCDYSVITSKKKLYQFAKEICEVIDMKPYGEPIIPNFGFSLSKTAGPSLVQLIESSAVTAHYSPHWQIVCLNIFTCRDFDPEKAFKFSKDFFGAQRATAFFLKRGTRSFDKEIKITNVEN
;
A
#
# COMPACT_ATOMS: atom_id res chain seq x y z
N MET A 1 -1.05 -2.44 21.04
CA MET A 1 -2.29 -1.70 21.41
C MET A 1 -2.07 -0.97 22.71
N ALA A 2 -2.24 0.32 22.74
CA ALA A 2 -2.13 1.13 23.96
C ALA A 2 -3.53 1.42 24.54
N LEU A 3 -3.81 0.85 25.72
CA LEU A 3 -4.95 1.22 26.54
C LEU A 3 -4.43 2.04 27.72
N GLU A 4 -4.92 3.26 27.85
CA GLU A 4 -4.49 4.23 28.84
C GLU A 4 -5.61 4.57 29.82
N LYS A 5 -5.28 4.73 31.11
CA LYS A 5 -6.22 5.24 32.10
C LYS A 5 -6.01 6.75 32.27
N ILE A 6 -6.99 7.55 31.85
CA ILE A 6 -7.00 9.00 32.04
C ILE A 6 -8.17 9.34 32.96
N LYS A 7 -7.91 9.95 34.12
CA LYS A 7 -8.93 10.32 35.13
C LYS A 7 -9.90 9.18 35.47
N LYS A 8 -9.39 7.97 35.67
CA LYS A 8 -10.14 6.73 35.95
C LYS A 8 -10.94 6.16 34.77
N GLU A 9 -10.90 6.77 33.59
CA GLU A 9 -11.53 6.29 32.38
C GLU A 9 -10.54 5.53 31.51
N LEU A 10 -11.01 4.53 30.77
CA LEU A 10 -10.20 3.74 29.86
C LEU A 10 -10.27 4.36 28.46
N TRP A 11 -9.12 4.59 27.86
CA TRP A 11 -8.97 5.13 26.53
C TRP A 11 -8.14 4.19 25.67
N PHE A 12 -8.57 3.97 24.44
CA PHE A 12 -7.77 3.38 23.38
C PHE A 12 -7.00 4.49 22.69
N ARG A 13 -5.68 4.34 22.60
CA ARG A 13 -4.81 5.22 21.85
C ARG A 13 -4.33 4.49 20.61
N GLU A 14 -4.65 5.04 19.46
CA GLU A 14 -4.13 4.66 18.18
C GLU A 14 -2.98 5.60 17.81
N GLU A 15 -1.80 5.05 17.64
CA GLU A 15 -0.60 5.77 17.24
C GLU A 15 -0.40 5.56 15.74
N LEU A 16 -1.00 6.45 14.94
CA LEU A 16 -0.97 6.36 13.49
C LEU A 16 0.37 6.77 12.92
N PHE A 17 0.94 7.88 13.47
CA PHE A 17 2.23 8.42 13.10
C PHE A 17 2.91 8.95 14.37
N PRO A 18 4.25 9.20 14.35
CA PRO A 18 4.96 9.69 15.53
C PRO A 18 4.39 10.98 16.13
N ASP A 19 3.71 11.78 15.31
CA ASP A 19 3.14 13.10 15.66
C ASP A 19 1.61 13.12 15.62
N VAL A 20 0.94 12.01 15.26
CA VAL A 20 -0.53 11.93 15.16
C VAL A 20 -1.08 10.74 15.93
N ASN A 21 -1.92 11.04 16.94
CA ASN A 21 -2.60 10.04 17.74
C ASN A 21 -4.10 10.27 17.72
N GLN A 22 -4.88 9.20 17.64
CA GLN A 22 -6.32 9.21 17.88
C GLN A 22 -6.62 8.58 19.24
N MET A 23 -7.55 9.18 19.99
CA MET A 23 -7.98 8.63 21.27
C MET A 23 -9.48 8.38 21.27
N ILE A 24 -9.89 7.16 21.58
CA ILE A 24 -11.29 6.74 21.66
C ILE A 24 -11.57 6.21 23.06
N LYS A 25 -12.62 6.74 23.72
CA LYS A 25 -13.02 6.27 25.03
C LYS A 25 -13.61 4.86 24.96
N VAL A 26 -13.09 3.97 25.78
CA VAL A 26 -13.47 2.55 25.84
C VAL A 26 -14.29 2.33 27.09
N SER A 27 -15.48 1.76 26.96
CA SER A 27 -16.31 1.34 28.09
C SER A 27 -15.91 -0.04 28.58
N LYS A 28 -15.52 -0.96 27.67
CA LYS A 28 -15.15 -2.33 28.02
C LYS A 28 -14.20 -2.95 27.00
N VAL A 29 -13.26 -3.77 27.45
CA VAL A 29 -12.50 -4.68 26.61
C VAL A 29 -13.30 -5.99 26.52
N LEU A 30 -13.88 -6.29 25.36
CA LEU A 30 -14.67 -7.49 25.17
C LEU A 30 -13.78 -8.71 24.94
N PHE A 31 -12.70 -8.51 24.17
CA PHE A 31 -11.72 -9.57 23.86
C PHE A 31 -10.37 -8.99 23.45
N ARG A 32 -9.30 -9.74 23.72
CA ARG A 32 -7.95 -9.47 23.19
C ARG A 32 -7.14 -10.74 23.08
N LYS A 33 -6.43 -10.92 21.98
CA LYS A 33 -5.57 -12.08 21.72
C LYS A 33 -4.48 -11.73 20.72
N LYS A 34 -3.27 -12.25 20.92
CA LYS A 34 -2.26 -12.35 19.86
C LYS A 34 -2.57 -13.57 19.01
N THR A 35 -2.94 -13.35 17.75
CA THR A 35 -3.33 -14.40 16.82
C THR A 35 -2.13 -15.08 16.19
N LYS A 36 -2.31 -16.29 15.67
CA LYS A 36 -1.25 -17.11 15.08
C LYS A 36 -1.79 -17.84 13.86
N ASP A 37 -0.92 -18.06 12.88
CA ASP A 37 -1.21 -18.93 11.74
C ASP A 37 -1.24 -20.42 12.16
N SER A 38 -1.60 -21.29 11.24
CA SER A 38 -1.67 -22.75 11.45
C SER A 38 -0.30 -23.38 11.84
N LYS A 39 0.81 -22.69 11.64
CA LYS A 39 2.17 -23.11 12.01
C LYS A 39 2.62 -22.52 13.35
N GLY A 40 1.76 -21.73 14.03
CA GLY A 40 2.06 -21.09 15.32
C GLY A 40 2.85 -19.79 15.20
N LYS A 41 3.09 -19.27 13.99
CA LYS A 41 3.73 -17.96 13.77
C LYS A 41 2.74 -16.86 14.16
N LEU A 42 3.22 -15.88 14.92
CA LEU A 42 2.45 -14.71 15.30
C LEU A 42 2.00 -13.94 14.05
N LEU A 43 0.72 -13.60 14.00
CA LEU A 43 0.12 -12.77 12.97
C LEU A 43 -0.06 -11.34 13.49
N GLN A 44 -0.93 -11.11 14.48
CA GLN A 44 -1.30 -9.77 14.95
C GLN A 44 -1.87 -9.75 16.38
N ASP A 45 -1.95 -8.58 17.00
CA ASP A 45 -2.61 -8.34 18.30
C ASP A 45 -4.04 -7.87 18.04
N LEU A 46 -5.00 -8.81 18.06
CA LEU A 46 -6.41 -8.55 17.83
C LEU A 46 -7.11 -8.15 19.13
N ALA A 47 -7.88 -7.04 19.10
CA ALA A 47 -8.78 -6.70 20.19
C ALA A 47 -10.16 -6.26 19.68
N ILE A 48 -11.18 -6.59 20.48
CA ILE A 48 -12.55 -6.11 20.30
C ILE A 48 -12.91 -5.31 21.54
N LEU A 49 -13.19 -4.04 21.33
CA LEU A 49 -13.45 -3.06 22.37
C LEU A 49 -14.89 -2.55 22.23
N GLU A 50 -15.53 -2.22 23.33
CA GLU A 50 -16.80 -1.51 23.35
C GLU A 50 -16.56 -0.06 23.64
N THR A 51 -17.08 0.84 22.78
CA THR A 51 -16.94 2.27 22.89
C THR A 51 -18.29 2.94 23.11
N SER A 52 -18.30 4.11 23.75
CA SER A 52 -19.56 4.80 24.04
C SER A 52 -20.22 5.44 22.81
N ARG A 53 -19.42 5.83 21.80
CA ARG A 53 -19.89 6.56 20.62
C ARG A 53 -19.99 5.71 19.37
N PHE A 54 -19.04 4.80 19.20
CA PHE A 54 -18.90 4.06 17.94
C PHE A 54 -19.38 2.60 18.04
N GLY A 55 -19.98 2.20 19.18
CA GLY A 55 -20.34 0.80 19.39
C GLY A 55 -19.12 -0.08 19.56
N LYS A 56 -19.18 -1.31 19.10
CA LYS A 56 -18.03 -2.20 19.13
C LYS A 56 -17.01 -1.81 18.07
N MET A 57 -15.76 -1.97 18.41
CA MET A 57 -14.60 -1.59 17.60
C MET A 57 -13.63 -2.76 17.52
N LEU A 58 -13.24 -3.14 16.30
CA LEU A 58 -12.17 -4.09 16.04
C LEU A 58 -10.86 -3.33 15.82
N THR A 59 -9.80 -3.79 16.49
CA THR A 59 -8.44 -3.29 16.26
C THR A 59 -7.48 -4.44 15.97
N LEU A 60 -6.53 -4.21 15.04
CA LEU A 60 -5.43 -5.11 14.74
C LEU A 60 -4.13 -4.34 14.92
N ASP A 61 -3.20 -4.89 15.71
CA ASP A 61 -1.91 -4.28 16.07
C ASP A 61 -2.03 -2.84 16.63
N GLY A 62 -3.17 -2.51 17.22
CA GLY A 62 -3.45 -1.20 17.78
C GLY A 62 -3.96 -0.18 16.77
N ILE A 63 -4.35 -0.60 15.56
CA ILE A 63 -4.97 0.22 14.52
C ILE A 63 -6.46 -0.15 14.42
N VAL A 64 -7.33 0.86 14.36
CA VAL A 64 -8.77 0.68 14.14
C VAL A 64 -9.02 0.08 12.77
N GLN A 65 -9.70 -1.06 12.73
CA GLN A 65 -10.09 -1.72 11.49
C GLN A 65 -11.54 -1.41 11.11
N LEU A 66 -12.43 -1.33 12.07
CA LEU A 66 -13.81 -0.89 11.88
C LEU A 66 -14.48 -0.57 13.22
N THR A 67 -15.57 0.18 13.15
CA THR A 67 -16.54 0.33 14.23
C THR A 67 -17.95 0.08 13.72
N GLU A 68 -18.88 -0.34 14.60
CA GLU A 68 -20.29 -0.56 14.23
C GLU A 68 -20.96 0.72 13.68
N ALA A 69 -20.49 1.90 14.10
CA ALA A 69 -21.12 3.16 13.73
C ALA A 69 -20.77 3.63 12.31
N ASP A 70 -19.58 3.30 11.78
CA ASP A 70 -19.10 3.90 10.54
C ASP A 70 -18.54 2.92 9.49
N GLU A 71 -18.53 1.61 9.77
CA GLU A 71 -18.02 0.61 8.85
C GLU A 71 -18.72 0.63 7.47
N LYS A 72 -19.99 1.02 7.43
CA LYS A 72 -20.77 1.05 6.18
C LYS A 72 -20.25 2.08 5.18
N TYR A 73 -19.71 3.18 5.66
CA TYR A 73 -19.08 4.20 4.80
C TYR A 73 -17.88 3.63 4.04
N TYR A 74 -17.18 2.69 4.64
CA TYR A 74 -16.05 1.99 4.03
C TYR A 74 -16.54 0.85 3.14
N HIS A 75 -17.28 -0.12 3.68
CA HIS A 75 -17.64 -1.34 2.98
C HIS A 75 -18.56 -1.09 1.78
N GLU A 76 -19.54 -0.19 1.92
CA GLU A 76 -20.41 0.15 0.79
C GLU A 76 -19.65 0.84 -0.33
N ALA A 77 -18.69 1.71 -0.02
CA ALA A 77 -17.85 2.33 -1.04
C ALA A 77 -16.95 1.31 -1.74
N LEU A 78 -16.23 0.49 -0.96
CA LEU A 78 -15.31 -0.51 -1.46
C LEU A 78 -16.00 -1.55 -2.35
N VAL A 79 -17.23 -1.95 -1.98
CA VAL A 79 -17.95 -3.01 -2.68
C VAL A 79 -18.84 -2.48 -3.79
N HIS A 80 -19.72 -1.52 -3.50
CA HIS A 80 -20.74 -1.15 -4.49
C HIS A 80 -20.18 -0.36 -5.67
N CYS A 81 -19.10 0.41 -5.49
CA CYS A 81 -18.49 1.12 -6.61
C CYS A 81 -18.02 0.16 -7.73
N PRO A 82 -17.19 -0.85 -7.50
CA PRO A 82 -16.81 -1.79 -8.56
C PRO A 82 -17.97 -2.69 -9.00
N MET A 83 -18.84 -3.12 -8.07
CA MET A 83 -19.97 -4.01 -8.39
C MET A 83 -20.97 -3.37 -9.35
N PHE A 84 -21.25 -2.07 -9.21
CA PHE A 84 -22.14 -1.36 -10.12
C PHE A 84 -21.45 -0.85 -11.38
N SER A 85 -20.13 -0.60 -11.36
CA SER A 85 -19.34 -0.30 -12.56
C SER A 85 -19.30 -1.51 -13.50
N HIS A 86 -19.14 -2.71 -12.96
CA HIS A 86 -19.17 -3.94 -13.77
C HIS A 86 -20.58 -4.24 -14.27
N PRO A 87 -20.77 -4.58 -15.55
CA PRO A 87 -22.11 -4.75 -16.14
C PRO A 87 -22.94 -5.87 -15.51
N ASN A 88 -22.32 -6.98 -15.11
CA ASN A 88 -23.03 -8.14 -14.52
C ASN A 88 -22.07 -9.06 -13.74
N PRO A 89 -21.59 -8.66 -12.56
CA PRO A 89 -20.64 -9.47 -11.80
C PRO A 89 -21.32 -10.76 -11.28
N LYS A 90 -20.61 -11.89 -11.37
CA LYS A 90 -21.07 -13.21 -10.91
C LYS A 90 -20.12 -13.90 -9.95
N LYS A 91 -18.81 -13.64 -10.09
CA LYS A 91 -17.77 -14.28 -9.30
C LYS A 91 -16.93 -13.20 -8.64
N VAL A 92 -16.89 -13.23 -7.32
CA VAL A 92 -16.17 -12.24 -6.51
C VAL A 92 -15.07 -12.95 -5.72
N LEU A 93 -13.91 -12.33 -5.64
CA LEU A 93 -12.84 -12.68 -4.71
C LEU A 93 -12.67 -11.51 -3.73
N ILE A 94 -12.69 -11.82 -2.45
CA ILE A 94 -12.33 -10.90 -1.37
C ILE A 94 -11.04 -11.42 -0.75
N ILE A 95 -9.98 -10.60 -0.71
CA ILE A 95 -8.73 -10.90 -0.03
C ILE A 95 -8.65 -10.01 1.21
N GLY A 96 -8.58 -10.62 2.38
CA GLY A 96 -8.89 -10.01 3.67
C GLY A 96 -10.40 -10.02 3.94
N GLY A 97 -10.90 -8.99 4.64
CA GLY A 97 -12.33 -8.85 4.94
C GLY A 97 -12.88 -9.87 5.92
N GLY A 98 -12.04 -10.41 6.81
CA GLY A 98 -12.42 -11.39 7.83
C GLY A 98 -13.44 -10.87 8.85
N ASP A 99 -13.74 -9.56 8.86
CA ASP A 99 -14.84 -8.98 9.62
C ASP A 99 -16.23 -9.29 9.00
N GLY A 100 -16.28 -9.50 7.68
CA GLY A 100 -17.47 -9.87 6.91
C GLY A 100 -18.30 -8.69 6.40
N GLY A 101 -17.88 -7.44 6.58
CA GLY A 101 -18.58 -6.27 6.06
C GLY A 101 -18.62 -6.26 4.53
N SER A 102 -17.47 -6.45 3.89
CA SER A 102 -17.38 -6.58 2.42
C SER A 102 -18.17 -7.79 1.91
N LEU A 103 -18.17 -8.90 2.63
CA LEU A 103 -18.98 -10.08 2.30
C LEU A 103 -20.48 -9.75 2.29
N ARG A 104 -20.99 -9.09 3.35
CA ARG A 104 -22.38 -8.66 3.46
C ARG A 104 -22.80 -7.81 2.27
N GLU A 105 -21.99 -6.82 1.92
CA GLU A 105 -22.32 -5.93 0.81
C GLU A 105 -22.27 -6.63 -0.56
N CYS A 106 -21.31 -7.54 -0.78
CA CYS A 106 -21.26 -8.35 -2.00
C CYS A 106 -22.51 -9.22 -2.18
N LEU A 107 -23.02 -9.81 -1.09
CA LEU A 107 -24.17 -10.71 -1.14
C LEU A 107 -25.50 -10.02 -1.45
N LYS A 108 -25.58 -8.67 -1.34
CA LYS A 108 -26.72 -7.88 -1.82
C LYS A 108 -26.84 -7.90 -3.36
N HIS A 109 -25.77 -8.30 -4.08
CA HIS A 109 -25.77 -8.40 -5.53
C HIS A 109 -26.09 -9.84 -6.01
N PRO A 110 -26.61 -10.00 -7.27
CA PRO A 110 -26.99 -11.31 -7.81
C PRO A 110 -25.77 -12.10 -8.32
N ILE A 111 -24.80 -12.29 -7.46
CA ILE A 111 -23.58 -13.05 -7.69
C ILE A 111 -23.85 -14.55 -7.53
N LYS A 112 -22.94 -15.38 -8.06
CA LYS A 112 -23.03 -16.84 -8.00
C LYS A 112 -22.02 -17.46 -7.03
N LEU A 113 -20.91 -16.77 -6.79
CA LEU A 113 -19.81 -17.29 -5.99
C LEU A 113 -19.04 -16.13 -5.35
N ILE A 114 -18.71 -16.30 -4.08
CA ILE A 114 -17.68 -15.51 -3.38
C ILE A 114 -16.63 -16.49 -2.84
N ASP A 115 -15.36 -16.25 -3.20
CA ASP A 115 -14.22 -16.77 -2.47
C ASP A 115 -13.72 -15.66 -1.52
N LEU A 116 -13.72 -15.89 -0.22
CA LEU A 116 -13.14 -15.01 0.79
C LEU A 116 -11.87 -15.67 1.30
N VAL A 117 -10.74 -14.97 1.18
CA VAL A 117 -9.40 -15.46 1.53
C VAL A 117 -8.84 -14.57 2.62
N ASP A 118 -8.71 -15.09 3.82
CA ASP A 118 -8.10 -14.38 4.95
C ASP A 118 -7.00 -15.23 5.57
N ILE A 119 -5.91 -14.59 5.96
CA ILE A 119 -4.79 -15.29 6.58
C ILE A 119 -5.06 -15.62 8.05
N ASP A 120 -5.97 -14.87 8.69
CA ASP A 120 -6.24 -14.96 10.12
C ASP A 120 -7.65 -15.47 10.41
N GLU A 121 -7.76 -16.77 10.66
CA GLU A 121 -9.03 -17.41 11.03
C GLU A 121 -9.66 -16.84 12.32
N ASP A 122 -8.83 -16.33 13.24
CA ASP A 122 -9.31 -15.74 14.49
C ASP A 122 -10.10 -14.45 14.23
N VAL A 123 -9.77 -13.64 13.23
CA VAL A 123 -10.56 -12.46 12.85
C VAL A 123 -11.99 -12.90 12.52
N ILE A 124 -12.16 -13.89 11.64
CA ILE A 124 -13.47 -14.41 11.24
C ILE A 124 -14.22 -14.97 12.45
N LYS A 125 -13.58 -15.78 13.28
CA LYS A 125 -14.22 -16.42 14.45
C LYS A 125 -14.67 -15.39 15.48
N LEU A 126 -13.84 -14.38 15.73
CA LEU A 126 -14.09 -13.42 16.79
C LEU A 126 -15.08 -12.34 16.37
N THR A 127 -15.05 -11.91 15.11
CA THR A 127 -16.08 -10.99 14.57
C THR A 127 -17.45 -11.68 14.54
N LYS A 128 -17.55 -12.93 14.09
CA LYS A 128 -18.78 -13.71 14.20
C LYS A 128 -19.35 -13.77 15.63
N LYS A 129 -18.47 -13.90 16.62
CA LYS A 129 -18.86 -14.05 18.03
C LYS A 129 -19.23 -12.74 18.69
N TYR A 130 -18.42 -11.70 18.50
CA TYR A 130 -18.52 -10.45 19.26
C TYR A 130 -19.17 -9.30 18.50
N MET A 131 -19.15 -9.35 17.16
CA MET A 131 -19.70 -8.32 16.27
C MET A 131 -20.62 -8.96 15.20
N PRO A 132 -21.60 -9.80 15.59
CA PRO A 132 -22.43 -10.56 14.65
C PRO A 132 -23.22 -9.66 13.69
N GLU A 133 -23.48 -8.42 14.06
CA GLU A 133 -24.24 -7.44 13.26
C GLU A 133 -23.51 -7.02 11.98
N ILE A 134 -22.16 -7.09 11.96
CA ILE A 134 -21.37 -6.65 10.80
C ILE A 134 -21.70 -7.50 9.57
N ALA A 135 -21.63 -8.81 9.67
CA ALA A 135 -21.91 -9.71 8.54
C ALA A 135 -23.29 -10.32 8.59
N GLY A 136 -23.96 -10.34 9.75
CA GLY A 136 -25.26 -10.96 9.92
C GLY A 136 -25.29 -12.43 9.50
N SER A 137 -26.29 -12.80 8.71
CA SER A 137 -26.45 -14.16 8.17
C SER A 137 -25.51 -14.49 7.00
N SER A 138 -24.73 -13.53 6.51
CA SER A 138 -23.87 -13.66 5.32
C SER A 138 -22.85 -14.78 5.41
N TRP A 139 -22.41 -15.11 6.61
CA TRP A 139 -21.49 -16.22 6.85
C TRP A 139 -22.06 -17.61 6.53
N ASN A 140 -23.37 -17.75 6.43
CA ASN A 140 -24.06 -19.00 6.14
C ASN A 140 -24.57 -19.06 4.69
N ASP A 141 -24.24 -18.07 3.86
CA ASP A 141 -24.70 -18.03 2.48
C ASP A 141 -24.03 -19.14 1.66
N PRO A 142 -24.80 -19.97 0.90
CA PRO A 142 -24.27 -21.09 0.14
C PRO A 142 -23.33 -20.68 -1.01
N ARG A 143 -23.31 -19.41 -1.38
CA ARG A 143 -22.40 -18.86 -2.40
C ARG A 143 -20.99 -18.61 -1.86
N LEU A 144 -20.82 -18.56 -0.54
CA LEU A 144 -19.55 -18.27 0.13
C LEU A 144 -18.64 -19.50 0.21
N LYS A 145 -17.36 -19.30 -0.12
CA LYS A 145 -16.27 -20.24 0.19
C LYS A 145 -15.18 -19.49 0.94
N ILE A 146 -14.83 -19.95 2.13
CA ILE A 146 -13.78 -19.37 2.97
C ILE A 146 -12.50 -20.18 2.77
N HIS A 147 -11.37 -19.48 2.61
CA HIS A 147 -10.04 -20.02 2.51
C HIS A 147 -9.15 -19.33 3.56
N ILE A 148 -8.55 -20.13 4.45
CA ILE A 148 -7.61 -19.61 5.46
C ILE A 148 -6.20 -19.81 4.92
N GLU A 149 -5.71 -18.83 4.17
CA GLU A 149 -4.39 -18.82 3.58
C GLU A 149 -3.97 -17.41 3.15
N ASP A 150 -2.71 -17.24 2.79
CA ASP A 150 -2.16 -16.01 2.23
C ASP A 150 -2.79 -15.70 0.86
N GLY A 151 -3.32 -14.46 0.70
CA GLY A 151 -4.02 -14.03 -0.50
C GLY A 151 -3.15 -14.02 -1.76
N ALA A 152 -1.86 -13.68 -1.63
CA ALA A 152 -0.92 -13.71 -2.76
C ALA A 152 -0.63 -15.15 -3.21
N ASN A 153 -0.60 -16.09 -2.28
CA ASN A 153 -0.47 -17.51 -2.62
C ASN A 153 -1.75 -18.06 -3.25
N PHE A 154 -2.92 -17.67 -2.76
CA PHE A 154 -4.21 -18.08 -3.34
C PHE A 154 -4.33 -17.64 -4.79
N ILE A 155 -4.05 -16.37 -5.10
CA ILE A 155 -4.20 -15.84 -6.46
C ILE A 155 -3.26 -16.53 -7.46
N LYS A 156 -2.05 -16.90 -7.05
CA LYS A 156 -1.10 -17.67 -7.88
C LYS A 156 -1.62 -19.07 -8.21
N LYS A 157 -2.23 -19.74 -7.24
CA LYS A 157 -2.64 -21.16 -7.36
C LYS A 157 -4.02 -21.34 -7.99
N THR A 158 -4.95 -20.40 -7.78
CA THR A 158 -6.32 -20.57 -8.24
C THR A 158 -6.41 -20.67 -9.75
N LYS A 159 -7.31 -21.55 -10.25
CA LYS A 159 -7.65 -21.67 -11.69
C LYS A 159 -8.93 -20.90 -12.04
N LYS A 160 -9.56 -20.26 -11.04
CA LYS A 160 -10.79 -19.50 -11.24
C LYS A 160 -10.49 -18.13 -11.86
N PHE A 161 -11.51 -17.59 -12.55
CA PHE A 161 -11.53 -16.19 -13.00
C PHE A 161 -12.63 -15.46 -12.25
N PHE A 162 -12.39 -14.20 -11.94
CA PHE A 162 -13.27 -13.35 -11.15
C PHE A 162 -13.71 -12.12 -11.94
N ASP A 163 -14.93 -11.69 -11.67
CA ASP A 163 -15.45 -10.43 -12.24
C ASP A 163 -15.08 -9.25 -11.34
N ILE A 164 -14.96 -9.49 -10.04
CA ILE A 164 -14.53 -8.50 -9.06
C ILE A 164 -13.48 -9.14 -8.14
N ILE A 165 -12.38 -8.42 -7.93
CA ILE A 165 -11.38 -8.72 -6.89
C ILE A 165 -11.34 -7.52 -5.95
N ILE A 166 -11.64 -7.75 -4.67
CA ILE A 166 -11.61 -6.75 -3.61
C ILE A 166 -10.44 -7.07 -2.70
N ILE A 167 -9.54 -6.11 -2.52
CA ILE A 167 -8.45 -6.20 -1.54
C ILE A 167 -8.89 -5.40 -0.33
N ASP A 168 -9.37 -6.10 0.67
CA ASP A 168 -9.89 -5.59 1.93
C ASP A 168 -8.93 -5.99 3.08
N SER A 169 -7.73 -5.45 3.02
CA SER A 169 -6.63 -5.77 3.93
C SER A 169 -6.19 -4.54 4.71
N PRO A 170 -5.56 -4.72 5.88
CA PRO A 170 -4.84 -3.64 6.55
C PRO A 170 -3.77 -3.00 5.66
N ASP A 171 -3.20 -1.90 6.12
CA ASP A 171 -2.06 -1.23 5.49
C ASP A 171 -0.87 -2.19 5.23
N PRO A 172 0.08 -1.85 4.33
CA PRO A 172 1.18 -2.72 3.88
C PRO A 172 2.22 -3.02 4.97
N ILE A 173 1.76 -3.50 6.12
CA ILE A 173 2.58 -3.84 7.28
C ILE A 173 2.51 -5.35 7.53
N GLY A 174 3.64 -5.95 7.89
CA GLY A 174 3.70 -7.37 8.24
C GLY A 174 3.22 -8.31 7.13
N PRO A 175 2.24 -9.20 7.39
CA PRO A 175 1.75 -10.17 6.40
C PRO A 175 1.08 -9.55 5.18
N ALA A 176 0.52 -8.35 5.30
CA ALA A 176 -0.16 -7.67 4.20
C ALA A 176 0.79 -7.12 3.12
N LYS A 177 2.09 -6.98 3.40
CA LYS A 177 3.07 -6.37 2.48
C LYS A 177 3.04 -6.98 1.07
N SER A 178 2.90 -8.30 0.95
CA SER A 178 2.86 -9.00 -0.34
C SER A 178 1.67 -8.62 -1.22
N LEU A 179 0.57 -8.11 -0.63
CA LEU A 179 -0.64 -7.69 -1.35
C LEU A 179 -0.48 -6.31 -2.02
N PHE A 180 0.63 -5.63 -1.79
CA PHE A 180 0.92 -4.30 -2.36
C PHE A 180 2.03 -4.34 -3.43
N GLU A 181 2.62 -5.52 -3.66
CA GLU A 181 3.65 -5.70 -4.69
C GLU A 181 3.05 -5.70 -6.11
N THR A 182 3.77 -5.14 -7.07
CA THR A 182 3.37 -5.13 -8.50
C THR A 182 3.12 -6.54 -9.04
N SER A 183 3.93 -7.52 -8.61
CA SER A 183 3.78 -8.93 -8.98
C SER A 183 2.41 -9.49 -8.61
N PHE A 184 1.88 -9.12 -7.45
CA PHE A 184 0.56 -9.54 -7.00
C PHE A 184 -0.56 -8.98 -7.91
N TYR A 185 -0.50 -7.70 -8.30
CA TYR A 185 -1.49 -7.11 -9.21
C TYR A 185 -1.42 -7.68 -10.63
N LEU A 186 -0.23 -8.04 -11.11
CA LEU A 186 -0.07 -8.77 -12.36
C LEU A 186 -0.73 -10.15 -12.30
N ASP A 187 -0.60 -10.85 -11.17
CA ASP A 187 -1.28 -12.13 -10.97
C ASP A 187 -2.80 -11.96 -10.82
N CYS A 188 -3.26 -10.92 -10.14
CA CYS A 188 -4.70 -10.57 -10.10
C CYS A 188 -5.24 -10.29 -11.51
N LYS A 189 -4.53 -9.51 -12.33
CA LYS A 189 -4.93 -9.23 -13.72
C LYS A 189 -5.14 -10.52 -14.54
N LYS A 190 -4.26 -11.52 -14.38
CA LYS A 190 -4.39 -12.83 -15.05
C LYS A 190 -5.64 -13.60 -14.62
N LYS A 191 -6.21 -13.28 -13.46
CA LYS A 191 -7.39 -13.94 -12.88
C LYS A 191 -8.67 -13.12 -13.00
N LEU A 192 -8.61 -11.92 -13.56
CA LEU A 192 -9.79 -11.13 -13.90
C LEU A 192 -10.38 -11.58 -15.23
N SER A 193 -11.72 -11.53 -15.32
CA SER A 193 -12.42 -11.59 -16.61
C SER A 193 -12.08 -10.34 -17.45
N SER A 194 -12.38 -10.37 -18.74
CA SER A 194 -12.03 -9.28 -19.68
C SER A 194 -12.61 -7.90 -19.30
N SER A 195 -13.69 -7.87 -18.53
CA SER A 195 -14.29 -6.66 -17.95
C SER A 195 -14.20 -6.64 -16.43
N GLY A 196 -13.39 -7.50 -15.85
CA GLY A 196 -13.26 -7.63 -14.40
C GLY A 196 -12.62 -6.37 -13.77
N ILE A 197 -12.93 -6.11 -12.52
CA ILE A 197 -12.47 -4.94 -11.78
C ILE A 197 -11.75 -5.40 -10.53
N ILE A 198 -10.57 -4.85 -10.28
CA ILE A 198 -9.89 -4.93 -8.99
C ILE A 198 -10.02 -3.59 -8.27
N ILE A 199 -10.18 -3.64 -6.96
CA ILE A 199 -10.20 -2.45 -6.10
C ILE A 199 -9.45 -2.73 -4.81
N ARG A 200 -8.75 -1.71 -4.29
CA ARG A 200 -8.13 -1.72 -2.98
C ARG A 200 -8.24 -0.38 -2.27
N GLN A 201 -8.11 -0.38 -0.96
CA GLN A 201 -7.92 0.82 -0.17
C GLN A 201 -6.51 1.41 -0.42
N THR A 202 -6.41 2.73 -0.27
CA THR A 202 -5.16 3.50 -0.36
C THR A 202 -5.05 4.55 0.76
N GLY A 203 -5.68 4.26 1.90
CA GLY A 203 -5.54 5.05 3.10
C GLY A 203 -6.11 6.47 3.04
N SER A 204 -5.64 7.28 3.96
CA SER A 204 -6.03 8.66 4.16
C SER A 204 -5.30 9.61 3.21
N SER A 205 -6.04 10.52 2.60
CA SER A 205 -5.47 11.48 1.63
C SER A 205 -4.49 12.49 2.25
N VAL A 206 -4.57 12.75 3.56
CA VAL A 206 -3.72 13.72 4.25
C VAL A 206 -2.61 13.05 5.04
N LEU A 207 -2.93 11.98 5.78
CA LEU A 207 -1.94 11.32 6.63
C LEU A 207 -1.08 10.30 5.87
N GLN A 208 -1.57 9.81 4.72
CA GLN A 208 -0.87 8.86 3.85
C GLN A 208 -0.82 9.38 2.40
N PRO A 209 -0.27 10.60 2.17
CA PRO A 209 -0.42 11.31 0.91
C PRO A 209 0.19 10.60 -0.31
N GLU A 210 1.13 9.66 -0.10
CA GLU A 210 1.79 8.92 -1.18
C GLU A 210 1.06 7.62 -1.57
N GLU A 211 0.19 7.09 -0.69
CA GLU A 211 -0.46 5.79 -0.92
C GLU A 211 -1.43 5.79 -2.10
N MET A 212 -2.28 6.83 -2.20
CA MET A 212 -3.24 6.95 -3.29
C MET A 212 -2.54 7.19 -4.65
N PRO A 213 -1.61 8.12 -4.78
CA PRO A 213 -0.89 8.32 -6.04
C PRO A 213 -0.04 7.11 -6.46
N SER A 214 0.61 6.46 -5.51
CA SER A 214 1.40 5.25 -5.75
C SER A 214 0.51 4.11 -6.25
N GLY A 215 -0.60 3.86 -5.53
CA GLY A 215 -1.57 2.84 -5.93
C GLY A 215 -2.24 3.13 -7.27
N PHE A 216 -2.54 4.39 -7.57
CA PHE A 216 -3.12 4.79 -8.84
C PHE A 216 -2.13 4.54 -9.99
N ARG A 217 -0.86 4.97 -9.86
CA ARG A 217 0.18 4.72 -10.88
C ARG A 217 0.36 3.22 -11.13
N GLN A 218 0.41 2.42 -10.06
CA GLN A 218 0.53 0.97 -10.17
C GLN A 218 -0.65 0.36 -10.95
N MET A 219 -1.87 0.83 -10.68
CA MET A 219 -3.06 0.37 -11.44
C MET A 219 -3.02 0.86 -12.89
N GLU A 220 -2.59 2.10 -13.15
CA GLU A 220 -2.50 2.69 -14.49
C GLU A 220 -1.45 1.97 -15.36
N GLU A 221 -0.34 1.54 -14.79
CA GLU A 221 0.69 0.74 -15.49
C GLU A 221 0.22 -0.67 -15.85
N ILE A 222 -0.59 -1.27 -14.98
CA ILE A 222 -1.01 -2.68 -15.15
C ILE A 222 -2.30 -2.78 -15.96
N PHE A 223 -3.24 -1.87 -15.77
CA PHE A 223 -4.59 -1.94 -16.34
C PHE A 223 -4.82 -0.89 -17.43
N SER A 224 -5.81 -1.11 -18.27
CA SER A 224 -6.17 -0.16 -19.35
C SER A 224 -6.94 1.06 -18.83
N GLU A 225 -7.49 0.97 -17.64
CA GLU A 225 -8.15 2.07 -16.92
C GLU A 225 -7.89 1.93 -15.43
N ALA A 226 -7.57 3.06 -14.78
CA ALA A 226 -7.52 3.19 -13.34
C ALA A 226 -8.42 4.36 -12.90
N LYS A 227 -9.02 4.25 -11.68
CA LYS A 227 -9.82 5.31 -11.09
C LYS A 227 -9.69 5.34 -9.58
N VAL A 228 -9.76 6.56 -9.05
CA VAL A 228 -9.86 6.81 -7.62
C VAL A 228 -11.33 6.93 -7.22
N PHE A 229 -11.69 6.36 -6.09
CA PHE A 229 -12.94 6.59 -5.39
C PHE A 229 -12.62 7.11 -3.99
N ILE A 230 -13.44 8.01 -3.48
CA ILE A 230 -13.27 8.59 -2.14
C ILE A 230 -14.51 8.32 -1.28
N THR A 231 -14.27 8.17 0.01
CA THR A 231 -15.30 8.15 1.05
C THR A 231 -14.80 8.93 2.26
N SER A 232 -15.63 9.02 3.30
CA SER A 232 -15.23 9.57 4.59
C SER A 232 -15.67 8.61 5.68
N VAL A 233 -14.73 8.12 6.47
CA VAL A 233 -14.97 7.22 7.60
C VAL A 233 -14.54 7.95 8.87
N ALA A 234 -15.44 8.11 9.82
CA ALA A 234 -15.22 8.99 10.98
C ALA A 234 -14.02 8.58 11.84
N THR A 235 -13.77 7.26 11.94
CA THR A 235 -12.65 6.71 12.72
C THR A 235 -11.36 6.55 11.91
N TYR A 236 -11.37 6.74 10.59
CA TYR A 236 -10.18 6.78 9.76
C TYR A 236 -9.80 8.24 9.51
N ILE A 237 -9.11 8.83 10.50
CA ILE A 237 -8.79 10.26 10.48
C ILE A 237 -7.83 10.62 9.34
N GLY A 238 -7.83 11.90 8.95
CA GLY A 238 -6.90 12.46 7.99
C GLY A 238 -7.50 12.75 6.61
N GLY A 239 -8.73 13.24 6.57
CA GLY A 239 -9.40 13.71 5.35
C GLY A 239 -10.21 12.64 4.64
N TYR A 240 -10.12 12.60 3.32
CA TYR A 240 -10.80 11.55 2.55
C TYR A 240 -10.05 10.22 2.68
N PHE A 241 -10.81 9.16 2.87
CA PHE A 241 -10.32 7.80 2.70
C PHE A 241 -10.46 7.41 1.24
N THR A 242 -9.42 6.82 0.66
CA THR A 242 -9.31 6.64 -0.78
C THR A 242 -9.23 5.17 -1.18
N PHE A 243 -9.79 4.86 -2.34
CA PHE A 243 -9.67 3.56 -3.00
C PHE A 243 -9.19 3.75 -4.42
N VAL A 244 -8.42 2.80 -4.92
CA VAL A 244 -8.01 2.76 -6.31
C VAL A 244 -8.52 1.48 -6.95
N ALA A 245 -9.17 1.64 -8.11
CA ALA A 245 -9.65 0.53 -8.91
C ALA A 245 -8.93 0.46 -10.26
N GLY A 246 -8.71 -0.77 -10.74
CA GLY A 246 -8.15 -1.06 -12.06
C GLY A 246 -9.08 -1.96 -12.90
N CYS A 247 -9.14 -1.72 -14.22
CA CYS A 247 -9.91 -2.54 -15.15
C CYS A 247 -9.10 -2.82 -16.43
N PRO A 248 -9.01 -4.09 -16.91
CA PRO A 248 -8.37 -4.42 -18.18
C PRO A 248 -9.05 -3.78 -19.40
N LYS A 249 -10.30 -3.39 -19.26
CA LYS A 249 -11.11 -2.79 -20.33
C LYS A 249 -11.17 -1.27 -20.17
N LYS A 250 -10.84 -0.54 -21.23
CA LYS A 250 -11.02 0.92 -21.28
C LYS A 250 -12.50 1.28 -21.09
N ASP A 251 -12.77 2.34 -20.35
CA ASP A 251 -14.10 2.81 -19.96
C ASP A 251 -14.91 1.80 -19.11
N GLY A 252 -14.25 0.77 -18.55
CA GLY A 252 -14.87 -0.24 -17.70
C GLY A 252 -15.29 0.27 -16.32
N LEU A 253 -14.67 1.36 -15.87
CA LEU A 253 -14.93 2.00 -14.57
C LEU A 253 -15.85 3.25 -14.68
N LYS A 254 -16.24 3.67 -15.87
CA LYS A 254 -17.05 4.90 -16.05
C LYS A 254 -18.41 4.87 -15.36
N GLY A 255 -19.03 3.69 -15.32
CA GLY A 255 -20.37 3.52 -14.77
C GLY A 255 -21.43 4.38 -15.50
N ASP A 256 -22.36 3.76 -16.20
CA ASP A 256 -23.52 4.45 -16.77
C ASP A 256 -24.54 4.68 -15.65
N LEU A 257 -24.69 5.94 -15.21
CA LEU A 257 -25.58 6.30 -14.08
C LEU A 257 -27.03 5.84 -14.32
N SER A 258 -27.51 5.86 -15.54
CA SER A 258 -28.86 5.38 -15.88
C SER A 258 -29.00 3.87 -15.63
N LYS A 259 -28.00 3.10 -16.07
CA LYS A 259 -27.96 1.65 -15.83
C LYS A 259 -27.76 1.32 -14.36
N ILE A 260 -26.91 2.07 -13.66
CA ILE A 260 -26.68 1.92 -12.20
C ILE A 260 -27.99 2.17 -11.46
N ASN A 261 -28.70 3.28 -11.74
CA ASN A 261 -30.00 3.58 -11.14
C ASN A 261 -31.03 2.47 -11.37
N LYS A 262 -31.12 1.97 -12.60
CA LYS A 262 -32.04 0.88 -12.95
C LYS A 262 -31.74 -0.38 -12.15
N ARG A 263 -30.47 -0.80 -12.10
CA ARG A 263 -30.03 -2.00 -11.34
C ARG A 263 -30.24 -1.81 -9.83
N PHE A 264 -29.89 -0.65 -9.28
CA PHE A 264 -30.08 -0.35 -7.86
C PHE A 264 -31.54 -0.49 -7.45
N LYS A 265 -32.46 0.12 -8.22
CA LYS A 265 -33.91 -0.01 -8.00
C LYS A 265 -34.41 -1.45 -8.14
N GLN A 266 -33.93 -2.19 -9.15
CA GLN A 266 -34.33 -3.60 -9.38
C GLN A 266 -33.89 -4.51 -8.24
N LEU A 267 -32.72 -4.26 -7.65
CA LEU A 267 -32.19 -5.02 -6.52
C LEU A 267 -32.88 -4.64 -5.20
N LYS A 268 -33.68 -3.58 -5.16
CA LYS A 268 -34.29 -3.03 -3.94
C LYS A 268 -33.23 -2.87 -2.84
N MET A 269 -32.07 -2.34 -3.24
CA MET A 269 -30.89 -2.31 -2.38
C MET A 269 -31.10 -1.36 -1.21
N GLU A 270 -30.88 -1.89 -0.02
CA GLU A 270 -30.83 -1.11 1.23
C GLU A 270 -29.39 -0.80 1.57
N THR A 271 -29.05 0.48 1.60
CA THR A 271 -27.72 1.03 1.86
C THR A 271 -27.83 2.27 2.71
N GLU A 272 -26.79 2.57 3.51
CA GLU A 272 -26.75 3.78 4.34
C GLU A 272 -25.91 4.88 3.71
N TRP A 273 -24.83 4.53 3.04
CA TRP A 273 -23.93 5.48 2.38
C TRP A 273 -24.10 5.46 0.85
N TYR A 274 -24.16 4.27 0.26
CA TYR A 274 -24.14 4.14 -1.20
C TYR A 274 -25.49 4.49 -1.82
N THR A 275 -25.45 5.37 -2.80
CA THR A 275 -26.53 5.59 -3.76
C THR A 275 -25.93 5.73 -5.16
N PRO A 276 -26.70 5.60 -6.25
CA PRO A 276 -26.21 5.91 -7.58
C PRO A 276 -25.62 7.31 -7.73
N ALA A 277 -26.13 8.30 -6.98
CA ALA A 277 -25.55 9.65 -6.92
C ALA A 277 -24.19 9.64 -6.21
N MET A 278 -24.08 8.95 -5.07
CA MET A 278 -22.81 8.77 -4.36
C MET A 278 -21.78 8.02 -5.18
N HIS A 279 -22.18 7.03 -5.98
CA HIS A 279 -21.27 6.38 -6.93
C HIS A 279 -20.58 7.38 -7.85
N LYS A 280 -21.32 8.34 -8.37
CA LYS A 280 -20.76 9.39 -9.24
C LYS A 280 -19.94 10.39 -8.46
N ALA A 281 -20.44 10.81 -7.29
CA ALA A 281 -19.76 11.76 -6.40
C ALA A 281 -18.42 11.21 -5.89
N SER A 282 -18.35 9.94 -5.53
CA SER A 282 -17.11 9.31 -5.03
C SER A 282 -15.96 9.28 -6.05
N MET A 283 -16.24 9.46 -7.34
CA MET A 283 -15.23 9.60 -8.40
C MET A 283 -14.74 11.04 -8.58
N VAL A 284 -15.36 12.01 -7.92
CA VAL A 284 -14.96 13.43 -7.98
C VAL A 284 -13.98 13.66 -6.85
N ILE A 285 -12.72 13.83 -7.20
CA ILE A 285 -11.65 14.05 -6.23
C ILE A 285 -11.32 15.54 -6.15
N PRO A 286 -10.86 16.05 -4.99
CA PRO A 286 -10.37 17.41 -4.84
C PRO A 286 -9.26 17.75 -5.84
N ARG A 287 -9.17 19.03 -6.21
CA ARG A 287 -8.16 19.53 -7.17
C ARG A 287 -6.74 19.15 -6.77
N GLU A 288 -6.41 19.25 -5.51
CA GLU A 288 -5.07 18.89 -5.00
C GLU A 288 -4.73 17.42 -5.26
N LEU A 289 -5.67 16.50 -4.98
CA LEU A 289 -5.49 15.08 -5.27
C LEU A 289 -5.40 14.80 -6.78
N GLU A 290 -6.19 15.52 -7.58
CA GLU A 290 -6.12 15.43 -9.04
C GLU A 290 -4.76 15.89 -9.59
N GLU A 291 -4.22 16.97 -9.03
CA GLU A 291 -2.89 17.48 -9.40
C GLU A 291 -1.78 16.48 -9.00
N THR A 292 -1.93 15.81 -7.85
CA THR A 292 -1.00 14.78 -7.42
C THR A 292 -0.97 13.57 -8.36
N LEU A 293 -2.13 13.18 -8.92
CA LEU A 293 -2.18 12.12 -9.94
C LEU A 293 -1.52 12.54 -11.26
N LYS A 294 -1.55 13.83 -11.59
CA LYS A 294 -0.90 14.38 -12.81
C LYS A 294 0.61 14.54 -12.66
N LYS A 295 1.13 14.59 -11.43
CA LYS A 295 2.58 14.65 -11.16
C LYS A 295 3.21 13.29 -11.46
N THR A 296 3.57 13.06 -12.70
CA THR A 296 4.33 11.88 -13.11
C THR A 296 5.81 12.17 -12.95
N GLU A 297 6.40 11.64 -11.89
CA GLU A 297 7.84 11.51 -11.74
C GLU A 297 8.22 10.12 -12.29
N PHE A 298 9.16 10.08 -13.24
CA PHE A 298 9.63 8.79 -13.77
C PHE A 298 10.55 8.10 -12.77
N GLY A 299 11.34 8.86 -12.03
CA GLY A 299 12.28 8.31 -11.07
C GLY A 299 12.81 9.33 -10.07
N LYS A 300 13.54 8.82 -9.11
CA LYS A 300 14.19 9.57 -8.03
C LYS A 300 15.68 9.27 -8.07
N GLU A 301 16.48 10.29 -7.82
CA GLU A 301 17.93 10.17 -7.78
C GLU A 301 18.46 10.81 -6.50
N LEU A 302 19.23 10.06 -5.74
CA LEU A 302 20.01 10.54 -4.62
C LEU A 302 21.48 10.56 -5.04
N ILE A 303 22.05 11.76 -5.06
CA ILE A 303 23.47 12.02 -5.32
C ILE A 303 24.11 12.32 -3.99
N VAL A 304 25.19 11.63 -3.64
CA VAL A 304 25.88 11.79 -2.35
C VAL A 304 27.38 11.89 -2.60
N ASP A 305 27.99 12.95 -2.09
CA ASP A 305 29.43 13.06 -1.99
C ASP A 305 29.84 12.95 -0.52
N LEU A 306 30.66 11.95 -0.22
CA LEU A 306 31.17 11.64 1.12
C LEU A 306 32.65 12.00 1.18
N TYR A 307 33.05 12.70 2.21
CA TYR A 307 34.42 13.22 2.37
C TYR A 307 35.05 12.66 3.65
N ASP A 308 36.37 12.58 3.63
CA ASP A 308 37.18 12.08 4.76
C ASP A 308 36.74 10.67 5.17
N CYS A 309 36.53 9.82 4.19
CA CYS A 309 36.09 8.44 4.36
C CYS A 309 37.21 7.54 4.89
N ASP A 310 36.85 6.45 5.59
CA ASP A 310 37.82 5.46 6.05
C ASP A 310 38.51 4.79 4.86
N TYR A 311 39.84 5.04 4.75
CA TYR A 311 40.70 4.51 3.69
C TYR A 311 40.61 2.97 3.59
N SER A 312 40.56 2.28 4.72
CA SER A 312 40.53 0.82 4.77
C SER A 312 39.20 0.25 4.22
N VAL A 313 38.12 1.01 4.31
CA VAL A 313 36.80 0.64 3.79
C VAL A 313 36.73 0.88 2.27
N ILE A 314 37.11 2.10 1.83
CA ILE A 314 36.97 2.49 0.42
C ILE A 314 37.96 1.78 -0.53
N THR A 315 39.03 1.19 -0.01
CA THR A 315 40.00 0.37 -0.77
C THR A 315 39.72 -1.13 -0.72
N SER A 316 38.84 -1.57 0.16
CA SER A 316 38.56 -3.00 0.35
C SER A 316 37.44 -3.49 -0.58
N LYS A 317 37.80 -4.21 -1.63
CA LYS A 317 36.83 -4.83 -2.55
C LYS A 317 35.74 -5.64 -1.81
N LYS A 318 36.10 -6.31 -0.72
CA LYS A 318 35.14 -7.04 0.13
C LYS A 318 34.12 -6.12 0.80
N LYS A 319 34.55 -4.98 1.32
CA LYS A 319 33.68 -3.99 1.94
C LYS A 319 32.79 -3.31 0.91
N LEU A 320 33.32 -2.97 -0.27
CA LEU A 320 32.52 -2.40 -1.35
C LEU A 320 31.45 -3.36 -1.85
N TYR A 321 31.78 -4.66 -1.93
CA TYR A 321 30.81 -5.70 -2.25
C TYR A 321 29.72 -5.80 -1.18
N GLN A 322 30.08 -5.76 0.10
CA GLN A 322 29.15 -5.73 1.23
C GLN A 322 28.23 -4.53 1.15
N PHE A 323 28.79 -3.33 0.93
CA PHE A 323 27.98 -2.10 0.75
C PHE A 323 26.92 -2.26 -0.35
N ALA A 324 27.33 -2.81 -1.51
CA ALA A 324 26.43 -2.98 -2.65
C ALA A 324 25.22 -3.86 -2.33
N LYS A 325 25.39 -4.87 -1.50
CA LYS A 325 24.31 -5.74 -1.06
C LYS A 325 23.43 -5.05 -0.01
N GLU A 326 24.02 -4.49 1.02
CA GLU A 326 23.31 -3.89 2.14
C GLU A 326 22.55 -2.62 1.73
N ILE A 327 23.11 -1.78 0.82
CA ILE A 327 22.38 -0.60 0.36
C ILE A 327 21.09 -0.98 -0.37
N CYS A 328 21.07 -2.09 -1.11
CA CYS A 328 19.84 -2.58 -1.74
C CYS A 328 18.76 -2.94 -0.71
N GLU A 329 19.15 -3.54 0.43
CA GLU A 329 18.23 -3.84 1.53
C GLU A 329 17.73 -2.55 2.19
N VAL A 330 18.62 -1.58 2.38
CA VAL A 330 18.29 -0.27 3.01
C VAL A 330 17.24 0.49 2.21
N ILE A 331 17.36 0.47 0.87
CA ILE A 331 16.41 1.13 -0.04
C ILE A 331 15.23 0.25 -0.47
N ASP A 332 15.10 -0.95 0.09
CA ASP A 332 14.08 -1.96 -0.25
C ASP A 332 14.00 -2.29 -1.76
N MET A 333 15.19 -2.48 -2.37
CA MET A 333 15.32 -2.79 -3.80
C MET A 333 15.98 -4.15 -3.99
N LYS A 334 15.45 -4.90 -4.94
CA LYS A 334 16.01 -6.21 -5.28
C LYS A 334 17.21 -6.05 -6.20
N PRO A 335 18.41 -6.55 -5.81
CA PRO A 335 19.57 -6.52 -6.67
C PRO A 335 19.40 -7.44 -7.89
N TYR A 336 19.89 -7.00 -9.05
CA TYR A 336 19.96 -7.80 -10.26
C TYR A 336 21.42 -8.18 -10.53
N GLY A 337 21.72 -9.45 -10.41
CA GLY A 337 23.07 -10.00 -10.56
C GLY A 337 24.02 -9.59 -9.42
N GLU A 338 25.31 -9.81 -9.66
CA GLU A 338 26.37 -9.49 -8.71
C GLU A 338 26.93 -8.09 -8.94
N PRO A 339 27.44 -7.38 -7.90
CA PRO A 339 28.08 -6.08 -8.06
C PRO A 339 29.31 -6.15 -8.98
N ILE A 340 29.42 -5.19 -9.88
CA ILE A 340 30.59 -5.01 -10.74
C ILE A 340 31.49 -3.98 -10.06
N ILE A 341 32.74 -4.37 -9.70
CA ILE A 341 33.68 -3.51 -8.97
C ILE A 341 35.05 -3.54 -9.68
N PRO A 342 35.18 -2.85 -10.82
CA PRO A 342 36.47 -2.66 -11.47
C PRO A 342 37.31 -1.61 -10.73
N ASN A 343 38.64 -1.66 -10.96
CA ASN A 343 39.55 -0.63 -10.50
C ASN A 343 40.12 0.10 -11.73
N PHE A 344 40.05 1.42 -11.73
CA PHE A 344 40.44 2.26 -12.85
C PHE A 344 41.53 3.26 -12.46
N GLY A 345 42.16 3.90 -13.46
CA GLY A 345 43.08 5.03 -13.26
C GLY A 345 44.49 4.65 -12.84
N PHE A 346 44.98 3.48 -13.19
CA PHE A 346 46.30 2.96 -12.79
C PHE A 346 47.50 3.87 -13.08
N SER A 347 47.38 4.77 -14.05
CA SER A 347 48.43 5.70 -14.45
C SER A 347 48.35 7.09 -13.79
N LEU A 348 47.22 7.41 -13.14
CA LEU A 348 46.92 8.71 -12.55
C LEU A 348 46.49 8.54 -11.11
N SER A 349 47.42 8.68 -10.16
CA SER A 349 47.16 8.44 -8.74
C SER A 349 45.97 9.23 -8.15
N LYS A 350 45.72 10.44 -8.67
CA LYS A 350 44.62 11.30 -8.18
C LYS A 350 43.21 10.83 -8.58
N THR A 351 43.13 10.12 -9.70
CA THR A 351 41.82 9.61 -10.22
C THR A 351 41.71 8.08 -10.14
N ALA A 352 42.76 7.42 -9.63
CA ALA A 352 42.77 5.98 -9.47
C ALA A 352 41.86 5.56 -8.33
N GLY A 353 41.04 4.55 -8.56
CA GLY A 353 40.18 3.96 -7.54
C GLY A 353 39.18 2.94 -8.08
N PRO A 354 38.52 2.22 -7.20
CA PRO A 354 37.43 1.34 -7.58
C PRO A 354 36.19 2.13 -8.05
N SER A 355 35.41 1.52 -8.92
CA SER A 355 34.07 1.97 -9.24
C SER A 355 33.11 0.84 -8.96
N LEU A 356 31.89 1.16 -8.53
CA LEU A 356 30.83 0.20 -8.24
C LEU A 356 29.65 0.43 -9.18
N VAL A 357 29.12 -0.65 -9.72
CA VAL A 357 27.80 -0.68 -10.35
C VAL A 357 27.04 -1.88 -9.78
N GLN A 358 25.96 -1.62 -9.09
CA GLN A 358 24.96 -2.62 -8.71
C GLN A 358 23.67 -2.32 -9.47
N LEU A 359 23.32 -3.19 -10.39
CA LEU A 359 22.00 -3.13 -11.03
C LEU A 359 20.93 -3.56 -10.04
N ILE A 360 19.82 -2.87 -10.04
CA ILE A 360 18.60 -3.20 -9.29
C ILE A 360 17.43 -3.34 -10.27
N GLU A 361 16.39 -4.10 -9.93
CA GLU A 361 15.26 -4.33 -10.85
C GLU A 361 14.60 -3.02 -11.34
N SER A 362 14.79 -1.92 -10.63
CA SER A 362 14.24 -0.59 -10.94
C SER A 362 15.26 0.44 -11.40
N SER A 363 16.54 0.15 -11.57
CA SER A 363 17.63 0.92 -12.19
C SER A 363 19.05 0.55 -11.68
N ALA A 364 19.76 1.44 -10.95
CA ALA A 364 21.13 1.16 -10.52
C ALA A 364 21.56 1.99 -9.29
N VAL A 365 22.49 1.41 -8.52
CA VAL A 365 23.35 2.09 -7.56
C VAL A 365 24.76 2.13 -8.16
N THR A 366 25.35 3.32 -8.27
CA THR A 366 26.70 3.50 -8.81
C THR A 366 27.53 4.33 -7.85
N ALA A 367 28.82 4.01 -7.75
CA ALA A 367 29.75 4.81 -6.97
C ALA A 367 31.14 4.81 -7.59
N HIS A 368 31.87 5.91 -7.34
CA HIS A 368 33.30 6.00 -7.58
C HIS A 368 34.02 6.34 -6.27
N TYR A 369 35.09 5.64 -6.01
CA TYR A 369 35.88 5.77 -4.78
C TYR A 369 37.25 6.33 -5.14
N SER A 370 37.66 7.42 -4.49
CA SER A 370 38.99 8.00 -4.65
C SER A 370 39.79 7.81 -3.37
N PRO A 371 40.67 6.79 -3.30
CA PRO A 371 41.55 6.60 -2.13
C PRO A 371 42.47 7.78 -1.85
N HIS A 372 42.93 8.46 -2.90
CA HIS A 372 43.81 9.61 -2.75
C HIS A 372 43.15 10.80 -2.04
N TRP A 373 41.87 11.05 -2.34
CA TRP A 373 41.10 12.13 -1.73
C TRP A 373 40.22 11.68 -0.55
N GLN A 374 40.17 10.37 -0.29
CA GLN A 374 39.26 9.76 0.68
C GLN A 374 37.79 10.18 0.45
N ILE A 375 37.38 10.20 -0.83
CA ILE A 375 36.05 10.62 -1.26
C ILE A 375 35.31 9.45 -1.87
N VAL A 376 33.99 9.40 -1.64
CA VAL A 376 33.05 8.52 -2.35
C VAL A 376 31.99 9.38 -3.02
N CYS A 377 31.86 9.27 -4.35
CA CYS A 377 30.78 9.84 -5.13
C CYS A 377 29.75 8.74 -5.41
N LEU A 378 28.58 8.81 -4.78
CA LEU A 378 27.53 7.79 -4.84
C LEU A 378 26.29 8.34 -5.53
N ASN A 379 25.72 7.57 -6.48
CA ASN A 379 24.43 7.83 -7.08
C ASN A 379 23.50 6.66 -6.89
N ILE A 380 22.29 6.90 -6.43
CA ILE A 380 21.20 5.93 -6.35
C ILE A 380 20.06 6.45 -7.23
N PHE A 381 19.84 5.83 -8.37
CA PHE A 381 18.72 6.14 -9.25
C PHE A 381 17.74 4.99 -9.31
N THR A 382 16.46 5.27 -9.11
CA THR A 382 15.39 4.26 -9.18
C THR A 382 14.07 4.89 -9.62
N CYS A 383 13.26 4.13 -10.36
CA CYS A 383 11.87 4.49 -10.67
C CYS A 383 10.86 4.09 -9.57
N ARG A 384 11.33 3.49 -8.47
CA ARG A 384 10.53 3.19 -7.28
C ARG A 384 10.87 4.16 -6.15
N ASP A 385 9.91 4.29 -5.22
CA ASP A 385 10.11 5.09 -4.02
C ASP A 385 11.11 4.44 -3.05
N PHE A 386 11.91 5.25 -2.41
CA PHE A 386 12.80 4.85 -1.32
C PHE A 386 13.00 6.04 -0.36
N ASP A 387 13.47 5.74 0.85
CA ASP A 387 13.82 6.73 1.85
C ASP A 387 15.24 7.27 1.63
N PRO A 388 15.40 8.52 1.12
CA PRO A 388 16.71 9.09 0.82
C PRO A 388 17.52 9.41 2.08
N GLU A 389 16.87 9.74 3.21
CA GLU A 389 17.55 10.05 4.46
C GLU A 389 18.18 8.79 5.06
N LYS A 390 17.44 7.68 5.01
CA LYS A 390 17.92 6.36 5.46
C LYS A 390 19.09 5.90 4.61
N ALA A 391 19.01 6.04 3.29
CA ALA A 391 20.09 5.70 2.35
C ALA A 391 21.33 6.56 2.57
N PHE A 392 21.15 7.87 2.74
CA PHE A 392 22.23 8.82 3.04
C PHE A 392 22.93 8.49 4.35
N LYS A 393 22.17 8.33 5.44
CA LYS A 393 22.72 8.00 6.77
C LYS A 393 23.49 6.69 6.74
N PHE A 394 22.92 5.65 6.19
CA PHE A 394 23.58 4.35 6.04
C PHE A 394 24.89 4.48 5.28
N SER A 395 24.90 5.17 4.14
CA SER A 395 26.11 5.34 3.32
C SER A 395 27.20 6.12 4.06
N LYS A 396 26.84 7.22 4.73
CA LYS A 396 27.75 8.01 5.54
C LYS A 396 28.40 7.18 6.66
N ASP A 397 27.59 6.45 7.41
CA ASP A 397 28.05 5.62 8.52
C ASP A 397 28.93 4.45 8.04
N PHE A 398 28.54 3.78 6.93
CA PHE A 398 29.28 2.64 6.37
C PHE A 398 30.69 3.02 5.94
N PHE A 399 30.85 4.17 5.28
CA PHE A 399 32.17 4.65 4.83
C PHE A 399 32.93 5.48 5.86
N GLY A 400 32.36 5.68 7.06
CA GLY A 400 32.99 6.47 8.13
C GLY A 400 33.23 7.93 7.76
N ALA A 401 32.42 8.48 6.86
CA ALA A 401 32.60 9.83 6.31
C ALA A 401 32.37 10.91 7.37
N GLN A 402 33.33 11.82 7.52
CA GLN A 402 33.25 12.93 8.48
C GLN A 402 32.33 14.05 7.98
N ARG A 403 32.38 14.33 6.67
CA ARG A 403 31.58 15.34 5.98
C ARG A 403 30.83 14.71 4.82
N ALA A 404 29.68 15.23 4.47
CA ALA A 404 28.92 14.78 3.33
C ALA A 404 28.04 15.88 2.75
N THR A 405 27.79 15.84 1.43
CA THR A 405 26.73 16.60 0.75
C THR A 405 25.81 15.63 0.04
N ALA A 406 24.52 15.95 -0.01
CA ALA A 406 23.56 15.14 -0.73
C ALA A 406 22.53 16.00 -1.46
N PHE A 407 22.12 15.54 -2.64
CA PHE A 407 21.05 16.13 -3.43
C PHE A 407 20.04 15.04 -3.76
N PHE A 408 18.76 15.34 -3.53
CA PHE A 408 17.67 14.46 -3.91
C PHE A 408 16.87 15.09 -5.04
N LEU A 409 16.81 14.40 -6.17
CA LEU A 409 16.22 14.90 -7.40
C LEU A 409 15.05 14.01 -7.83
N LYS A 410 13.97 14.65 -8.25
CA LYS A 410 12.87 14.00 -8.97
C LYS A 410 13.15 14.06 -10.47
N ARG A 411 13.15 12.91 -11.14
CA ARG A 411 13.57 12.76 -12.53
C ARG A 411 12.38 12.43 -13.44
N GLY A 412 12.46 12.92 -14.70
CA GLY A 412 11.46 12.58 -15.72
C GLY A 412 10.06 13.12 -15.44
N THR A 413 9.95 14.30 -14.81
CA THR A 413 8.68 15.00 -14.64
C THR A 413 8.08 15.35 -16.00
N ARG A 414 6.81 15.00 -16.24
CA ARG A 414 6.12 15.28 -17.53
C ARG A 414 5.74 16.77 -17.73
N SER A 415 6.05 17.65 -16.80
CA SER A 415 5.93 19.09 -17.02
C SER A 415 7.10 19.54 -17.92
N PHE A 416 6.88 19.44 -19.22
CA PHE A 416 7.78 20.00 -20.21
C PHE A 416 7.66 21.53 -20.23
N ASP A 417 8.15 22.19 -19.22
CA ASP A 417 8.57 23.57 -19.35
C ASP A 417 9.91 23.57 -20.08
N LYS A 418 9.92 24.22 -21.25
CA LYS A 418 10.94 24.16 -22.31
C LYS A 418 12.27 24.78 -21.96
N GLU A 419 12.79 24.65 -20.74
CA GLU A 419 14.11 25.22 -20.43
C GLU A 419 15.06 24.16 -19.87
N ILE A 420 16.05 23.81 -20.71
CA ILE A 420 17.30 23.21 -20.22
C ILE A 420 18.05 24.33 -19.48
N LYS A 421 17.87 24.43 -18.17
CA LYS A 421 18.75 25.25 -17.34
C LYS A 421 19.99 24.41 -17.02
N ILE A 422 21.06 24.65 -17.80
CA ILE A 422 22.43 24.28 -17.39
C ILE A 422 22.84 25.35 -16.40
N THR A 423 22.72 25.08 -15.11
CA THR A 423 23.28 25.93 -14.08
C THR A 423 24.77 25.59 -13.99
N ASN A 424 25.60 26.43 -14.53
CA ASN A 424 27.01 26.42 -14.15
C ASN A 424 27.04 26.78 -12.67
N VAL A 425 27.38 25.82 -11.82
CA VAL A 425 27.81 26.12 -10.45
C VAL A 425 29.24 26.59 -10.54
N GLU A 426 29.41 27.86 -10.79
CA GLU A 426 30.69 28.56 -10.50
C GLU A 426 30.68 28.88 -9.02
N ASN A 427 31.64 28.26 -8.29
CA ASN A 427 32.29 28.56 -6.99
C ASN A 427 31.43 29.03 -5.82
#